data_68a632cfff293b6138e4db0e63a52d7e
#
_entry.id   68a632cfff293b6138e4db0e63a52d7e
#
_cell.length_a   1.000
_cell.length_b   1.000
_cell.length_c   1.000
_cell.angle_alpha   90.00
_cell.angle_beta   90.00
_cell.angle_gamma   90.00
#
_symmetry.space_group_name_H-M   'P 1'
#
loop_
_entity.id
_entity.type
_entity.pdbx_description
1 polymer ?
#
loop_
_entity_poly.entity_id
_entity_poly.type
_entity_poly.pdbx_seq_one_letter_code
_entity_poly.pdbx_strand_id
1 'polypeptide(L)'
;HAILKQLLRKKFKDQNLLDLLDMIIDSFPGEKGVPIGSYLSQFLANFYLAYFDHWMKEELHLKYVVRYMDDVIVLSDSKEHLHEVRRKMDEYLQNELNLHLKPNYQVFPVDARGVDFIGFRSFHGYTLLRKRTAVKFKARMNKIQRKQDAGKLISFSEWCSANSYRGWLDMCDGFRLKEKYLTPIQPSLDKYYNVVIIPQKQARKREKKERLKAA
;
A
#
# COMPACT_ATOMS: atom_id res chain seq x y z
N HIS A 1 -14.64 -14.91 12.63
CA HIS A 1 -13.77 -16.11 12.56
C HIS A 1 -14.47 -17.29 11.88
N ALA A 2 -15.74 -17.59 12.20
CA ALA A 2 -16.45 -18.77 11.67
C ALA A 2 -16.44 -18.86 10.13
N ILE A 3 -16.79 -17.76 9.44
CA ILE A 3 -16.79 -17.71 7.96
C ILE A 3 -15.38 -17.93 7.41
N LEU A 4 -14.34 -17.30 8.00
CA LEU A 4 -12.96 -17.48 7.57
C LEU A 4 -12.52 -18.95 7.66
N LYS A 5 -12.84 -19.63 8.78
CA LYS A 5 -12.56 -21.05 8.97
C LYS A 5 -13.30 -21.93 7.95
N GLN A 6 -14.55 -21.62 7.63
CA GLN A 6 -15.30 -22.31 6.56
C GLN A 6 -14.63 -22.15 5.19
N LEU A 7 -14.20 -20.92 4.84
CA LEU A 7 -13.50 -20.66 3.57
C LEU A 7 -12.17 -21.41 3.48
N LEU A 8 -11.42 -21.48 4.60
CA LEU A 8 -10.17 -22.25 4.67
C LEU A 8 -10.42 -23.73 4.40
N ARG A 9 -11.48 -24.33 5.00
CA ARG A 9 -11.85 -25.74 4.78
C ARG A 9 -12.34 -26.05 3.36
N LYS A 10 -12.87 -25.06 2.64
CA LYS A 10 -13.16 -25.23 1.20
C LYS A 10 -11.88 -25.43 0.40
N LYS A 11 -10.78 -24.75 0.76
CA LYS A 11 -9.53 -24.74 0.00
C LYS A 11 -8.51 -25.79 0.48
N PHE A 12 -8.34 -25.92 1.79
CA PHE A 12 -7.35 -26.80 2.40
C PHE A 12 -8.02 -28.07 2.96
N LYS A 13 -7.32 -29.22 2.84
CA LYS A 13 -7.80 -30.53 3.30
C LYS A 13 -6.93 -31.14 4.39
N ASP A 14 -5.72 -30.61 4.59
CA ASP A 14 -4.81 -31.06 5.65
C ASP A 14 -5.34 -30.61 7.00
N GLN A 15 -5.69 -31.59 7.87
CA GLN A 15 -6.30 -31.31 9.17
C GLN A 15 -5.31 -30.63 10.12
N ASN A 16 -4.03 -31.03 10.12
CA ASN A 16 -3.02 -30.41 10.99
C ASN A 16 -2.82 -28.93 10.67
N LEU A 17 -2.81 -28.60 9.38
CA LEU A 17 -2.75 -27.21 8.92
C LEU A 17 -4.00 -26.43 9.34
N LEU A 18 -5.20 -27.02 9.20
CA LEU A 18 -6.46 -26.37 9.57
C LEU A 18 -6.52 -26.12 11.07
N ASP A 19 -6.11 -27.08 11.89
CA ASP A 19 -6.06 -26.95 13.35
C ASP A 19 -5.10 -25.86 13.80
N LEU A 20 -3.93 -25.76 13.15
CA LEU A 20 -2.96 -24.69 13.40
C LEU A 20 -3.54 -23.32 13.03
N LEU A 21 -4.18 -23.20 11.85
CA LEU A 21 -4.81 -21.95 11.43
C LEU A 21 -5.95 -21.53 12.34
N ASP A 22 -6.78 -22.49 12.78
CA ASP A 22 -7.87 -22.25 13.73
C ASP A 22 -7.32 -21.73 15.08
N MET A 23 -6.27 -22.35 15.61
CA MET A 23 -5.62 -21.92 16.85
C MET A 23 -5.09 -20.47 16.73
N ILE A 24 -4.48 -20.13 15.59
CA ILE A 24 -3.97 -18.77 15.36
C ILE A 24 -5.12 -17.77 15.24
N ILE A 25 -6.19 -18.11 14.53
CA ILE A 25 -7.39 -17.25 14.39
C ILE A 25 -8.04 -17.03 15.76
N ASP A 26 -8.19 -18.09 16.57
CA ASP A 26 -8.83 -18.00 17.89
C ASP A 26 -7.93 -17.32 18.94
N SER A 27 -6.63 -17.23 18.70
CA SER A 27 -5.72 -16.48 19.59
C SER A 27 -6.01 -14.99 19.62
N PHE A 28 -6.76 -14.47 18.64
CA PHE A 28 -7.19 -13.09 18.62
C PHE A 28 -8.48 -12.91 19.43
N PRO A 29 -8.51 -11.97 20.39
CA PRO A 29 -9.63 -11.82 21.29
C PRO A 29 -10.91 -11.39 20.54
N GLY A 30 -12.01 -12.06 20.81
CA GLY A 30 -13.31 -11.82 20.22
C GLY A 30 -13.61 -12.71 19.01
N GLU A 31 -14.76 -12.52 18.41
CA GLU A 31 -15.27 -13.34 17.28
C GLU A 31 -14.95 -12.74 15.91
N LYS A 32 -14.37 -11.53 15.86
CA LYS A 32 -14.13 -10.76 14.64
C LYS A 32 -12.71 -10.23 14.60
N GLY A 33 -12.19 -10.11 13.38
CA GLY A 33 -10.88 -9.55 13.11
C GLY A 33 -9.73 -10.58 13.16
N VAL A 34 -8.54 -10.09 12.86
CA VAL A 34 -7.26 -10.84 12.91
C VAL A 34 -6.15 -9.94 13.44
N PRO A 35 -5.09 -10.47 14.07
CA PRO A 35 -4.03 -9.66 14.66
C PRO A 35 -3.38 -8.70 13.66
N ILE A 36 -3.30 -7.42 13.99
CA ILE A 36 -2.64 -6.42 13.15
C ILE A 36 -1.11 -6.59 13.26
N GLY A 37 -0.42 -6.55 12.12
CA GLY A 37 1.04 -6.63 12.06
C GLY A 37 1.62 -8.02 11.82
N SER A 38 0.79 -9.07 11.76
CA SER A 38 1.21 -10.40 11.33
C SER A 38 1.12 -10.54 9.80
N TYR A 39 2.10 -11.22 9.21
CA TYR A 39 2.07 -11.59 7.79
C TYR A 39 0.88 -12.49 7.46
N LEU A 40 0.59 -13.44 8.34
CA LEU A 40 -0.54 -14.35 8.18
C LEU A 40 -1.87 -13.59 8.18
N SER A 41 -2.01 -12.55 9.00
CA SER A 41 -3.23 -11.73 9.02
C SER A 41 -3.50 -11.03 7.69
N GLN A 42 -2.45 -10.55 7.01
CA GLN A 42 -2.58 -9.96 5.68
C GLN A 42 -3.03 -11.00 4.65
N PHE A 43 -2.46 -12.21 4.74
CA PHE A 43 -2.87 -13.33 3.89
C PHE A 43 -4.34 -13.71 4.15
N LEU A 44 -4.72 -13.90 5.41
CA LEU A 44 -6.09 -14.28 5.80
C LEU A 44 -7.11 -13.22 5.39
N ALA A 45 -6.80 -11.93 5.53
CA ALA A 45 -7.66 -10.84 5.09
C ALA A 45 -7.87 -10.85 3.55
N ASN A 46 -6.81 -11.08 2.78
CA ASN A 46 -6.93 -11.22 1.33
C ASN A 46 -7.65 -12.51 0.93
N PHE A 47 -7.39 -13.60 1.63
CA PHE A 47 -8.06 -14.88 1.40
C PHE A 47 -9.57 -14.80 1.68
N TYR A 48 -9.96 -14.08 2.73
CA TYR A 48 -11.37 -13.84 3.08
C TYR A 48 -12.16 -13.18 1.93
N LEU A 49 -11.52 -12.30 1.17
CA LEU A 49 -12.10 -11.61 0.03
C LEU A 49 -11.85 -12.29 -1.32
N ALA A 50 -11.09 -13.40 -1.36
CA ALA A 50 -10.73 -14.04 -2.62
C ALA A 50 -11.93 -14.52 -3.43
N TYR A 51 -12.94 -15.11 -2.77
CA TYR A 51 -14.16 -15.54 -3.44
C TYR A 51 -15.00 -14.36 -3.95
N PHE A 52 -14.97 -13.24 -3.24
CA PHE A 52 -15.57 -11.99 -3.71
C PHE A 52 -14.86 -11.45 -4.97
N ASP A 53 -13.52 -11.55 -5.04
CA ASP A 53 -12.77 -11.17 -6.24
C ASP A 53 -13.16 -12.02 -7.45
N HIS A 54 -13.27 -13.34 -7.26
CA HIS A 54 -13.73 -14.26 -8.30
C HIS A 54 -15.15 -13.94 -8.73
N TRP A 55 -16.07 -13.77 -7.78
CA TRP A 55 -17.46 -13.44 -8.06
C TRP A 55 -17.61 -12.13 -8.85
N MET A 56 -16.84 -11.09 -8.51
CA MET A 56 -16.83 -9.85 -9.30
C MET A 56 -16.42 -10.07 -10.75
N LYS A 57 -15.50 -10.99 -11.01
CA LYS A 57 -14.98 -11.29 -12.36
C LYS A 57 -15.87 -12.26 -13.12
N GLU A 58 -16.32 -13.32 -12.47
CA GLU A 58 -16.97 -14.48 -13.10
C GLU A 58 -18.48 -14.31 -13.21
N GLU A 59 -19.11 -13.72 -12.19
CA GLU A 59 -20.59 -13.56 -12.15
C GLU A 59 -21.03 -12.14 -12.55
N LEU A 60 -20.34 -11.09 -12.05
CA LEU A 60 -20.63 -9.73 -12.46
C LEU A 60 -19.94 -9.32 -13.77
N HIS A 61 -19.04 -10.14 -14.29
CA HIS A 61 -18.27 -9.89 -15.52
C HIS A 61 -17.58 -8.53 -15.56
N LEU A 62 -17.12 -8.03 -14.38
CA LEU A 62 -16.48 -6.72 -14.28
C LEU A 62 -15.11 -6.74 -14.98
N LYS A 63 -15.03 -6.06 -16.11
CA LYS A 63 -13.79 -5.97 -16.90
C LYS A 63 -12.70 -5.17 -16.16
N TYR A 64 -13.06 -4.05 -15.60
CA TYR A 64 -12.15 -3.10 -14.98
C TYR A 64 -12.42 -2.98 -13.47
N VAL A 65 -11.88 -3.91 -12.70
CA VAL A 65 -11.92 -3.90 -11.25
C VAL A 65 -10.52 -4.10 -10.69
N VAL A 66 -10.16 -3.31 -9.68
CA VAL A 66 -8.89 -3.40 -8.93
C VAL A 66 -9.22 -3.36 -7.45
N ARG A 67 -8.67 -4.28 -6.68
CA ARG A 67 -8.75 -4.28 -5.22
C ARG A 67 -7.35 -4.25 -4.61
N TYR A 68 -7.18 -3.45 -3.60
CA TYR A 68 -6.02 -3.46 -2.72
C TYR A 68 -6.51 -3.48 -1.28
N MET A 69 -6.38 -4.62 -0.61
CA MET A 69 -6.94 -4.87 0.71
C MET A 69 -8.45 -4.63 0.75
N ASP A 70 -8.89 -3.61 1.48
CA ASP A 70 -10.30 -3.18 1.62
C ASP A 70 -10.74 -2.10 0.62
N ASP A 71 -9.79 -1.53 -0.13
CA ASP A 71 -10.09 -0.53 -1.15
C ASP A 71 -10.38 -1.21 -2.50
N VAL A 72 -11.56 -0.93 -3.06
CA VAL A 72 -12.00 -1.46 -4.36
C VAL A 72 -12.31 -0.31 -5.31
N ILE A 73 -11.85 -0.42 -6.55
CA ILE A 73 -12.18 0.49 -7.65
C ILE A 73 -12.82 -0.34 -8.76
N VAL A 74 -13.96 0.13 -9.25
CA VAL A 74 -14.62 -0.40 -10.45
C VAL A 74 -14.76 0.73 -11.44
N LEU A 75 -14.39 0.50 -12.70
CA LEU A 75 -14.55 1.47 -13.79
C LEU A 75 -15.60 0.97 -14.77
N SER A 76 -16.46 1.87 -15.20
CA SER A 76 -17.47 1.67 -16.25
C SER A 76 -17.77 2.99 -16.93
N ASP A 77 -18.31 2.93 -18.12
CA ASP A 77 -18.83 4.04 -18.90
C ASP A 77 -20.26 4.48 -18.47
N SER A 78 -20.99 3.61 -17.72
CA SER A 78 -22.33 3.90 -17.19
C SER A 78 -22.31 4.09 -15.67
N LYS A 79 -22.87 5.21 -15.24
CA LYS A 79 -23.08 5.52 -13.81
C LYS A 79 -24.14 4.62 -13.20
N GLU A 80 -25.21 4.35 -13.94
CA GLU A 80 -26.32 3.49 -13.54
C GLU A 80 -25.80 2.07 -13.29
N HIS A 81 -24.98 1.54 -14.19
CA HIS A 81 -24.32 0.25 -14.03
C HIS A 81 -23.45 0.21 -12.76
N LEU A 82 -22.68 1.26 -12.47
CA LEU A 82 -21.87 1.33 -11.25
C LEU A 82 -22.74 1.31 -9.98
N HIS A 83 -23.88 1.95 -9.97
CA HIS A 83 -24.82 1.89 -8.84
C HIS A 83 -25.42 0.50 -8.66
N GLU A 84 -25.78 -0.19 -9.75
CA GLU A 84 -26.25 -1.57 -9.71
C GLU A 84 -25.17 -2.53 -9.19
N VAL A 85 -23.96 -2.43 -9.74
CA VAL A 85 -22.79 -3.21 -9.29
C VAL A 85 -22.54 -3.00 -7.80
N ARG A 86 -22.55 -1.76 -7.33
CA ARG A 86 -22.38 -1.45 -5.91
C ARG A 86 -23.44 -2.15 -5.05
N ARG A 87 -24.71 -2.12 -5.45
CA ARG A 87 -25.80 -2.80 -4.72
C ARG A 87 -25.56 -4.30 -4.63
N LYS A 88 -25.25 -4.94 -5.76
CA LYS A 88 -24.94 -6.38 -5.82
C LYS A 88 -23.69 -6.74 -4.98
N MET A 89 -22.67 -5.90 -4.99
CA MET A 89 -21.48 -6.09 -4.17
C MET A 89 -21.82 -6.03 -2.67
N ASP A 90 -22.65 -5.08 -2.25
CA ASP A 90 -23.06 -4.95 -0.85
C ASP A 90 -23.90 -6.16 -0.40
N GLU A 91 -24.83 -6.61 -1.24
CA GLU A 91 -25.63 -7.83 -1.01
C GLU A 91 -24.75 -9.07 -0.85
N TYR A 92 -23.77 -9.27 -1.74
CA TYR A 92 -22.83 -10.39 -1.64
C TYR A 92 -22.01 -10.33 -0.34
N LEU A 93 -21.43 -9.16 -0.06
CA LEU A 93 -20.62 -8.98 1.15
C LEU A 93 -21.41 -9.24 2.43
N GLN A 94 -22.67 -8.81 2.48
CA GLN A 94 -23.54 -9.06 3.63
C GLN A 94 -23.88 -10.53 3.78
N ASN A 95 -24.33 -11.17 2.70
CA ASN A 95 -24.87 -12.53 2.74
C ASN A 95 -23.76 -13.59 2.91
N GLU A 96 -22.65 -13.43 2.19
CA GLU A 96 -21.58 -14.45 2.15
C GLU A 96 -20.47 -14.20 3.18
N LEU A 97 -20.17 -12.93 3.47
CA LEU A 97 -18.99 -12.56 4.25
C LEU A 97 -19.30 -11.79 5.54
N ASN A 98 -20.56 -11.49 5.81
CA ASN A 98 -20.98 -10.65 6.94
C ASN A 98 -20.16 -9.31 7.01
N LEU A 99 -19.98 -8.70 5.84
CA LEU A 99 -19.30 -7.42 5.66
C LEU A 99 -20.26 -6.42 5.01
N HIS A 100 -19.95 -5.12 5.13
CA HIS A 100 -20.70 -4.04 4.50
C HIS A 100 -19.79 -3.08 3.77
N LEU A 101 -20.25 -2.54 2.66
CA LEU A 101 -19.58 -1.43 2.02
C LEU A 101 -19.68 -0.18 2.91
N LYS A 102 -18.58 0.57 3.00
CA LYS A 102 -18.57 1.84 3.73
C LYS A 102 -19.55 2.84 3.07
N PRO A 103 -20.28 3.64 3.86
CA PRO A 103 -21.27 4.60 3.31
C PRO A 103 -20.63 5.74 2.50
N ASN A 104 -19.34 5.96 2.63
CA ASN A 104 -18.57 7.02 1.94
C ASN A 104 -18.09 6.63 0.54
N TYR A 105 -18.69 5.62 -0.11
CA TYR A 105 -18.40 5.27 -1.50
C TYR A 105 -18.69 6.46 -2.44
N GLN A 106 -18.03 6.49 -3.58
CA GLN A 106 -18.13 7.60 -4.51
C GLN A 106 -18.21 7.10 -5.95
N VAL A 107 -19.16 7.64 -6.71
CA VAL A 107 -19.30 7.44 -8.16
C VAL A 107 -19.14 8.80 -8.84
N PHE A 108 -18.12 8.94 -9.69
CA PHE A 108 -17.80 10.20 -10.34
C PHE A 108 -17.02 9.97 -11.64
N PRO A 109 -17.07 10.91 -12.61
CA PRO A 109 -16.24 10.86 -13.81
C PRO A 109 -14.75 11.00 -13.43
N VAL A 110 -13.90 10.13 -14.01
CA VAL A 110 -12.46 10.10 -13.71
C VAL A 110 -11.79 11.44 -13.97
N ASP A 111 -12.15 12.10 -15.09
CA ASP A 111 -11.53 13.37 -15.48
C ASP A 111 -11.95 14.56 -14.61
N ALA A 112 -13.08 14.47 -13.89
CA ALA A 112 -13.52 15.54 -13.01
C ALA A 112 -12.59 15.76 -11.82
N ARG A 113 -12.00 14.71 -11.26
CA ARG A 113 -11.12 14.84 -10.07
C ARG A 113 -10.05 13.76 -9.90
N GLY A 114 -9.99 12.77 -10.80
CA GLY A 114 -9.10 11.63 -10.72
C GLY A 114 -9.47 10.63 -9.63
N VAL A 115 -9.04 9.39 -9.80
CA VAL A 115 -9.22 8.30 -8.85
C VAL A 115 -8.08 8.32 -7.83
N ASP A 116 -8.43 8.47 -6.55
CA ASP A 116 -7.47 8.47 -5.45
C ASP A 116 -7.26 7.03 -4.95
N PHE A 117 -6.09 6.43 -5.27
CA PHE A 117 -5.79 5.05 -4.93
C PHE A 117 -4.32 4.88 -4.56
N ILE A 118 -4.02 4.15 -3.51
CA ILE A 118 -2.68 3.80 -2.99
C ILE A 118 -1.70 4.99 -2.94
N GLY A 119 -2.20 6.19 -2.64
CA GLY A 119 -1.36 7.39 -2.49
C GLY A 119 -1.13 8.18 -3.77
N PHE A 120 -1.72 7.76 -4.87
CA PHE A 120 -1.73 8.45 -6.15
C PHE A 120 -3.13 8.94 -6.50
N ARG A 121 -3.19 9.84 -7.46
CA ARG A 121 -4.43 10.31 -8.09
C ARG A 121 -4.30 10.13 -9.59
N SER A 122 -5.05 9.15 -10.14
CA SER A 122 -4.99 8.76 -11.54
C SER A 122 -6.12 9.39 -12.34
N PHE A 123 -5.78 9.92 -13.51
CA PHE A 123 -6.66 10.47 -14.53
C PHE A 123 -6.50 9.68 -15.82
N HIS A 124 -7.28 9.99 -16.86
CA HIS A 124 -6.96 9.46 -18.17
C HIS A 124 -5.62 10.04 -18.66
N GLY A 125 -4.68 9.14 -18.96
CA GLY A 125 -3.39 9.53 -19.55
C GLY A 125 -2.30 10.02 -18.60
N TYR A 126 -2.61 10.32 -17.32
CA TYR A 126 -1.58 10.72 -16.36
C TYR A 126 -1.94 10.39 -14.91
N THR A 127 -0.90 10.29 -14.06
CA THR A 127 -1.04 10.01 -12.64
C THR A 127 -0.23 11.01 -11.82
N LEU A 128 -0.80 11.52 -10.75
CA LEU A 128 -0.16 12.48 -9.84
C LEU A 128 -0.03 11.89 -8.43
N LEU A 129 0.88 12.42 -7.63
CA LEU A 129 0.87 12.17 -6.19
C LEU A 129 -0.42 12.71 -5.57
N ARG A 130 -1.01 11.94 -4.64
CA ARG A 130 -2.12 12.41 -3.80
C ARG A 130 -1.75 13.77 -3.17
N LYS A 131 -2.67 14.74 -3.19
CA LYS A 131 -2.45 16.09 -2.68
C LYS A 131 -1.80 16.12 -1.28
N ARG A 132 -2.32 15.31 -0.34
CA ARG A 132 -1.77 15.21 1.02
C ARG A 132 -0.30 14.73 1.03
N THR A 133 0.04 13.76 0.19
CA THR A 133 1.40 13.23 0.04
C THR A 133 2.32 14.29 -0.57
N ALA A 134 1.87 14.99 -1.61
CA ALA A 134 2.63 16.05 -2.26
C ALA A 134 2.92 17.24 -1.30
N VAL A 135 1.96 17.61 -0.44
CA VAL A 135 2.17 18.65 0.58
C VAL A 135 3.24 18.23 1.59
N LYS A 136 3.16 17.00 2.11
CA LYS A 136 4.17 16.46 3.03
C LYS A 136 5.55 16.37 2.38
N PHE A 137 5.62 15.93 1.12
CA PHE A 137 6.84 15.90 0.34
C PHE A 137 7.49 17.28 0.27
N LYS A 138 6.75 18.29 -0.22
CA LYS A 138 7.24 19.68 -0.34
C LYS A 138 7.78 20.22 0.99
N ALA A 139 7.04 20.03 2.08
CA ALA A 139 7.46 20.49 3.39
C ALA A 139 8.78 19.83 3.84
N ARG A 140 8.93 18.52 3.61
CA ARG A 140 10.18 17.82 3.96
C ARG A 140 11.36 18.25 3.11
N MET A 141 11.19 18.37 1.80
CA MET A 141 12.28 18.82 0.91
C MET A 141 12.71 20.25 1.23
N ASN A 142 11.77 21.16 1.50
CA ASN A 142 12.10 22.53 1.95
C ASN A 142 12.85 22.53 3.28
N LYS A 143 12.56 21.62 4.21
CA LYS A 143 13.33 21.50 5.46
C LYS A 143 14.77 21.05 5.19
N ILE A 144 14.99 20.11 4.29
CA ILE A 144 16.33 19.65 3.87
C ILE A 144 17.06 20.79 3.19
N GLN A 145 16.40 21.55 2.31
CA GLN A 145 17.00 22.70 1.63
C GLN A 145 17.51 23.74 2.63
N ARG A 146 16.70 24.11 3.63
CA ARG A 146 17.14 25.05 4.68
C ARG A 146 18.37 24.57 5.46
N LYS A 147 18.52 23.28 5.67
CA LYS A 147 19.72 22.70 6.30
C LYS A 147 20.93 22.79 5.38
N GLN A 148 20.74 22.53 4.09
CA GLN A 148 21.78 22.69 3.07
C GLN A 148 22.29 24.13 3.03
N ASP A 149 21.37 25.09 2.98
CA ASP A 149 21.69 26.52 2.94
C ASP A 149 22.46 26.97 4.19
N ALA A 150 22.14 26.34 5.35
CA ALA A 150 22.83 26.55 6.61
C ALA A 150 24.14 25.72 6.79
N GLY A 151 24.58 25.00 5.75
CA GLY A 151 25.77 24.13 5.78
C GLY A 151 25.67 22.91 6.69
N LYS A 152 24.47 22.61 7.24
CA LYS A 152 24.23 21.52 8.19
C LYS A 152 24.05 20.18 7.49
N LEU A 153 24.58 19.11 8.09
CA LEU A 153 24.34 17.75 7.63
C LEU A 153 22.90 17.34 7.91
N ILE A 154 22.27 16.61 6.96
CA ILE A 154 20.94 16.03 7.14
C ILE A 154 21.00 14.79 8.02
N SER A 155 19.87 14.39 8.59
CA SER A 155 19.75 13.16 9.38
C SER A 155 19.50 11.94 8.50
N PHE A 156 19.70 10.72 9.06
CA PHE A 156 19.36 9.46 8.38
C PHE A 156 17.88 9.41 7.96
N SER A 157 16.96 9.84 8.85
CA SER A 157 15.53 9.88 8.55
C SER A 157 15.19 10.83 7.38
N GLU A 158 15.89 11.96 7.27
CA GLU A 158 15.71 12.91 6.17
C GLU A 158 16.23 12.33 4.86
N TRP A 159 17.38 11.67 4.90
CA TRP A 159 17.96 10.97 3.75
C TRP A 159 17.04 9.83 3.25
N CYS A 160 16.58 8.96 4.15
CA CYS A 160 15.63 7.90 3.82
C CYS A 160 14.33 8.45 3.25
N SER A 161 13.81 9.53 3.85
CA SER A 161 12.58 10.16 3.39
C SER A 161 12.70 10.73 1.97
N ALA A 162 13.81 11.40 1.64
CA ALA A 162 14.04 11.93 0.30
C ALA A 162 14.11 10.81 -0.75
N ASN A 163 14.81 9.71 -0.44
CA ASN A 163 14.91 8.56 -1.34
C ASN A 163 13.57 7.82 -1.50
N SER A 164 12.77 7.69 -0.43
CA SER A 164 11.40 7.15 -0.52
C SER A 164 10.52 8.00 -1.45
N TYR A 165 10.55 9.32 -1.29
CA TYR A 165 9.78 10.21 -2.16
C TYR A 165 10.28 10.21 -3.62
N ARG A 166 11.58 9.99 -3.85
CA ARG A 166 12.10 9.79 -5.21
C ARG A 166 11.41 8.63 -5.89
N GLY A 167 11.36 7.45 -5.23
CA GLY A 167 10.67 6.28 -5.75
C GLY A 167 9.18 6.53 -6.02
N TRP A 168 8.50 7.29 -5.14
CA TRP A 168 7.10 7.67 -5.39
C TRP A 168 6.93 8.57 -6.61
N LEU A 169 7.84 9.51 -6.82
CA LEU A 169 7.82 10.42 -7.97
C LEU A 169 8.18 9.72 -9.29
N ASP A 170 8.97 8.65 -9.23
CA ASP A 170 9.28 7.83 -10.39
C ASP A 170 8.09 6.94 -10.86
N MET A 171 7.09 6.74 -9.98
CA MET A 171 5.86 5.99 -10.26
C MET A 171 4.69 6.86 -10.77
N CYS A 172 4.91 8.16 -10.99
CA CYS A 172 3.87 9.09 -11.42
C CYS A 172 4.45 10.22 -12.27
N ASP A 173 3.60 11.08 -12.82
CA ASP A 173 4.01 12.29 -13.56
C ASP A 173 4.56 13.36 -12.61
N GLY A 174 5.60 12.96 -11.87
CA GLY A 174 6.24 13.74 -10.81
C GLY A 174 7.40 14.61 -11.26
N PHE A 175 7.73 14.69 -12.56
CA PHE A 175 8.92 15.37 -13.08
C PHE A 175 9.08 16.80 -12.54
N ARG A 176 8.05 17.65 -12.66
CA ARG A 176 8.11 19.03 -12.17
C ARG A 176 8.33 19.13 -10.65
N LEU A 177 7.80 18.19 -9.87
CA LEU A 177 8.03 18.15 -8.43
C LEU A 177 9.46 17.72 -8.12
N LYS A 178 9.99 16.75 -8.86
CA LYS A 178 11.36 16.26 -8.74
C LYS A 178 12.36 17.38 -9.03
N GLU A 179 12.23 18.05 -10.17
CA GLU A 179 13.06 19.18 -10.56
C GLU A 179 13.03 20.31 -9.53
N LYS A 180 11.85 20.70 -9.06
CA LYS A 180 11.70 21.84 -8.16
C LYS A 180 12.16 21.58 -6.73
N TYR A 181 12.01 20.37 -6.21
CA TYR A 181 12.18 20.10 -4.78
C TYR A 181 13.23 19.04 -4.45
N LEU A 182 13.52 18.10 -5.34
CA LEU A 182 14.46 17.00 -5.10
C LEU A 182 15.83 17.30 -5.71
N THR A 183 15.86 17.79 -6.94
CA THR A 183 17.11 18.15 -7.63
C THR A 183 17.94 19.16 -6.84
N PRO A 184 17.39 20.26 -6.26
CA PRO A 184 18.19 21.22 -5.52
C PRO A 184 18.84 20.67 -4.24
N ILE A 185 18.28 19.64 -3.62
CA ILE A 185 18.83 19.04 -2.40
C ILE A 185 19.76 17.86 -2.66
N GLN A 186 19.99 17.50 -3.92
CA GLN A 186 20.87 16.39 -4.31
C GLN A 186 22.25 16.49 -3.67
N PRO A 187 22.93 17.66 -3.63
CA PRO A 187 24.23 17.78 -2.98
C PRO A 187 24.24 17.36 -1.49
N SER A 188 23.17 17.65 -0.75
CA SER A 188 23.03 17.22 0.65
C SER A 188 22.84 15.72 0.78
N LEU A 189 22.10 15.10 -0.15
CA LEU A 189 21.90 13.66 -0.17
C LEU A 189 23.20 12.92 -0.48
N ASP A 190 23.97 13.42 -1.44
CA ASP A 190 25.26 12.85 -1.83
C ASP A 190 26.30 13.03 -0.73
N LYS A 191 26.36 14.20 -0.09
CA LYS A 191 27.23 14.45 1.06
C LYS A 191 26.93 13.47 2.19
N TYR A 192 25.64 13.28 2.54
CA TYR A 192 25.25 12.33 3.57
C TYR A 192 25.60 10.88 3.19
N TYR A 193 25.35 10.48 1.96
CA TYR A 193 25.69 9.15 1.46
C TYR A 193 27.20 8.86 1.57
N ASN A 194 28.02 9.80 1.14
CA ASN A 194 29.49 9.65 1.14
C ASN A 194 30.08 9.67 2.56
N VAL A 195 29.59 10.56 3.43
CA VAL A 195 30.16 10.76 4.77
C VAL A 195 29.64 9.74 5.79
N VAL A 196 28.40 9.26 5.64
CA VAL A 196 27.78 8.40 6.65
C VAL A 196 27.51 6.99 6.12
N ILE A 197 26.84 6.86 4.98
CA ILE A 197 26.36 5.55 4.51
C ILE A 197 27.50 4.67 4.00
N ILE A 198 28.42 5.20 3.18
CA ILE A 198 29.55 4.42 2.64
C ILE A 198 30.44 3.90 3.78
N PRO A 199 30.91 4.71 4.74
CA PRO A 199 31.73 4.21 5.86
C PRO A 199 31.04 3.12 6.68
N GLN A 200 29.75 3.30 6.99
CA GLN A 200 28.99 2.28 7.72
C GLN A 200 28.86 0.96 6.94
N LYS A 201 28.62 1.02 5.63
CA LYS A 201 28.60 -0.19 4.79
C LYS A 201 29.96 -0.91 4.75
N GLN A 202 31.05 -0.15 4.69
CA GLN A 202 32.42 -0.69 4.71
C GLN A 202 32.75 -1.35 6.06
N ALA A 203 32.40 -0.70 7.18
CA ALA A 203 32.58 -1.26 8.52
C ALA A 203 31.81 -2.59 8.68
N ARG A 204 30.54 -2.65 8.33
CA ARG A 204 29.73 -3.88 8.37
C ARG A 204 30.29 -5.00 7.49
N LYS A 205 30.87 -4.68 6.32
CA LYS A 205 31.52 -5.68 5.48
C LYS A 205 32.80 -6.24 6.11
N ARG A 206 33.59 -5.39 6.79
CA ARG A 206 34.80 -5.82 7.55
C ARG A 206 34.42 -6.74 8.70
N GLU A 207 33.47 -6.33 9.55
CA GLU A 207 32.96 -7.15 10.65
C GLU A 207 32.45 -8.52 10.19
N LYS A 208 31.65 -8.54 9.09
CA LYS A 208 31.16 -9.81 8.53
C LYS A 208 32.31 -10.71 8.05
N LYS A 209 33.34 -10.14 7.44
CA LYS A 209 34.51 -10.89 6.97
C LYS A 209 35.36 -11.44 8.12
N GLU A 210 35.46 -10.67 9.22
CA GLU A 210 36.14 -11.10 10.45
C GLU A 210 35.39 -12.24 11.15
N ARG A 211 34.07 -12.12 11.28
CA ARG A 211 33.22 -13.20 11.83
C ARG A 211 33.34 -14.51 11.04
N LEU A 212 33.36 -14.42 9.69
CA LEU A 212 33.50 -15.59 8.82
C LEU A 212 34.90 -16.21 8.86
N LYS A 213 35.93 -15.46 9.31
CA LYS A 213 37.30 -16.01 9.50
C LYS A 213 37.49 -16.62 10.89
N ALA A 214 36.65 -16.22 11.86
CA ALA A 214 36.71 -16.71 13.24
C ALA A 214 35.80 -17.93 13.50
N ALA A 215 34.93 -18.28 12.57
CA ALA A 215 34.10 -19.46 12.55
C ALA A 215 34.72 -20.56 11.68
#